data_0b774d24908cad63623638dd53c7b5c8
#
_entry.id   0b774d24908cad63623638dd53c7b5c8
#
_cell.length_a   1.000
_cell.length_b   1.000
_cell.length_c   1.000
_cell.angle_alpha   90.00
_cell.angle_beta   90.00
_cell.angle_gamma   90.00
#
_symmetry.space_group_name_H-M   'P 1'
#
loop_
_entity.id
_entity.type
_entity.pdbx_description
1 polymer ?
#
loop_
_entity_poly.entity_id
_entity_poly.type
_entity_poly.pdbx_seq_one_letter_code
_entity_poly.pdbx_strand_id
1 'polypeptide(L)'
;MSSKEQKTPNEQVSEEMEQHAHHEDTLPEAAEGVDLRDARIAELEAQLAEAQQQERDSLLRAKAEAENIRRRAELDVEKAHKFALEKFSGDLLPVIDNLERALDLADKNNPELAAMIEGIELTLKSLLDVVRKYGIEIVGDVNVPFNPEVHQAMSMMESTDHQPNHVMMVMQKGYTLNGRLLRPAMVAVSKAKA
;
A
#
# COMPACT_ATOMS: atom_id res chain seq x y z
N MET A 1 21.19 -68.92 26.77
CA MET A 1 20.69 -67.66 26.15
C MET A 1 21.90 -66.79 25.90
N SER A 2 22.29 -66.70 24.68
CA SER A 2 23.62 -66.38 24.19
C SER A 2 23.80 -64.87 24.03
N SER A 3 24.72 -64.27 24.80
CA SER A 3 25.21 -62.93 24.59
C SER A 3 26.33 -62.98 23.55
N LYS A 4 26.15 -62.35 22.44
CA LYS A 4 27.21 -62.08 21.46
C LYS A 4 27.86 -60.71 21.80
N GLU A 5 29.08 -60.80 22.31
CA GLU A 5 30.00 -59.65 22.40
C GLU A 5 30.47 -59.26 21.00
N GLN A 6 30.23 -58.02 20.62
CA GLN A 6 30.82 -57.39 19.44
C GLN A 6 32.20 -56.84 19.82
N LYS A 7 33.24 -57.43 19.24
CA LYS A 7 34.61 -56.93 19.29
C LYS A 7 34.73 -55.67 18.42
N THR A 8 35.30 -54.62 18.98
CA THR A 8 35.63 -53.35 18.31
C THR A 8 36.87 -53.52 17.40
N PRO A 9 36.93 -52.72 16.28
CA PRO A 9 37.93 -52.87 15.21
C PRO A 9 39.31 -52.21 15.53
N ASN A 10 39.79 -52.28 16.72
CA ASN A 10 41.06 -51.62 17.10
C ASN A 10 42.24 -52.54 17.47
N GLU A 11 42.12 -53.85 17.21
CA GLU A 11 43.18 -54.81 17.53
C GLU A 11 43.85 -55.47 16.31
N GLN A 12 43.60 -54.96 15.09
CA GLN A 12 44.24 -55.53 13.89
C GLN A 12 45.26 -54.63 13.20
N VAL A 13 45.72 -53.54 13.85
CA VAL A 13 46.70 -52.60 13.27
C VAL A 13 48.08 -52.69 13.89
N SER A 14 48.35 -53.61 14.87
CA SER A 14 49.60 -53.71 15.61
C SER A 14 50.59 -54.78 15.17
N GLU A 15 50.27 -55.61 14.14
CA GLU A 15 51.18 -56.72 13.75
C GLU A 15 51.79 -56.62 12.34
N GLU A 16 51.61 -55.51 11.58
CA GLU A 16 52.24 -55.32 10.25
C GLU A 16 53.31 -54.20 10.19
N MET A 17 53.87 -53.78 11.32
CA MET A 17 54.87 -52.69 11.35
C MET A 17 56.31 -53.12 11.70
N GLU A 18 56.70 -54.39 11.54
CA GLU A 18 58.08 -54.81 11.79
C GLU A 18 58.71 -55.62 10.65
N GLN A 19 58.65 -55.14 9.40
CA GLN A 19 59.61 -55.60 8.37
C GLN A 19 59.56 -54.59 7.22
N HIS A 20 60.47 -53.62 7.26
CA HIS A 20 61.22 -53.06 6.14
C HIS A 20 62.04 -51.83 6.62
N ALA A 21 63.16 -52.18 7.22
CA ALA A 21 64.30 -51.22 7.33
C ALA A 21 65.20 -51.40 6.10
N HIS A 22 65.66 -50.30 5.60
CA HIS A 22 66.67 -50.09 4.56
C HIS A 22 66.16 -49.93 3.12
N HIS A 23 65.89 -48.72 2.73
CA HIS A 23 66.51 -48.12 1.55
C HIS A 23 66.63 -46.59 1.72
N GLU A 24 67.85 -46.11 1.86
CA GLU A 24 68.20 -44.75 1.59
C GLU A 24 67.97 -44.47 0.12
N ASP A 25 67.16 -43.49 -0.24
CA ASP A 25 67.61 -42.46 -1.16
C ASP A 25 66.45 -41.47 -1.50
N THR A 26 66.89 -40.18 -1.57
CA THR A 26 66.24 -39.08 -2.30
C THR A 26 64.88 -38.50 -1.81
N LEU A 27 65.00 -37.49 -0.94
CA LEU A 27 64.05 -36.39 -0.86
C LEU A 27 64.24 -35.47 -2.07
N PRO A 28 63.18 -35.22 -2.88
CA PRO A 28 62.54 -33.90 -2.86
C PRO A 28 61.02 -33.90 -3.10
N GLU A 29 60.26 -34.82 -2.56
CA GLU A 29 58.80 -34.85 -2.80
C GLU A 29 57.97 -34.11 -1.72
N ALA A 30 58.57 -33.71 -0.62
CA ALA A 30 57.86 -33.06 0.49
C ALA A 30 57.60 -31.58 0.27
N ALA A 31 58.39 -30.90 -0.58
CA ALA A 31 58.22 -29.47 -0.84
C ALA A 31 57.05 -29.15 -1.80
N GLU A 32 56.86 -29.95 -2.85
CA GLU A 32 55.76 -29.77 -3.80
C GLU A 32 54.41 -30.09 -3.15
N GLY A 33 54.32 -31.09 -2.25
CA GLY A 33 53.10 -31.46 -1.56
C GLY A 33 52.64 -30.45 -0.53
N VAL A 34 53.52 -29.68 0.06
CA VAL A 34 53.21 -28.57 1.00
C VAL A 34 52.66 -27.38 0.22
N ASP A 35 53.31 -27.03 -0.91
CA ASP A 35 52.90 -25.91 -1.76
C ASP A 35 51.49 -26.12 -2.37
N LEU A 36 51.18 -27.33 -2.80
CA LEU A 36 49.83 -27.67 -3.30
C LEU A 36 48.72 -27.63 -2.21
N ARG A 37 49.08 -27.99 -0.97
CA ARG A 37 48.13 -27.90 0.16
C ARG A 37 47.92 -26.47 0.59
N ASP A 38 48.96 -25.67 0.62
CA ASP A 38 48.89 -24.26 0.98
C ASP A 38 48.09 -23.48 -0.08
N ALA A 39 48.29 -23.77 -1.38
CA ALA A 39 47.49 -23.23 -2.46
C ALA A 39 45.99 -23.61 -2.32
N ARG A 40 45.71 -24.85 -1.93
CA ARG A 40 44.33 -25.29 -1.73
C ARG A 40 43.66 -24.67 -0.51
N ILE A 41 44.41 -24.48 0.58
CA ILE A 41 43.94 -23.77 1.78
C ILE A 41 43.61 -22.34 1.42
N ALA A 42 44.49 -21.63 0.71
CA ALA A 42 44.24 -20.24 0.29
C ALA A 42 43.00 -20.12 -0.62
N GLU A 43 42.82 -21.09 -1.52
CA GLU A 43 41.63 -21.13 -2.38
C GLU A 43 40.35 -21.33 -1.54
N LEU A 44 40.35 -22.26 -0.57
CA LEU A 44 39.20 -22.53 0.29
C LEU A 44 38.91 -21.35 1.24
N GLU A 45 39.92 -20.69 1.75
CA GLU A 45 39.78 -19.48 2.56
C GLU A 45 39.17 -18.33 1.75
N ALA A 46 39.58 -18.15 0.49
CA ALA A 46 38.98 -17.18 -0.41
C ALA A 46 37.52 -17.49 -0.70
N GLN A 47 37.19 -18.75 -0.99
CA GLN A 47 35.79 -19.19 -1.20
C GLN A 47 34.94 -19.00 0.06
N LEU A 48 35.48 -19.30 1.23
CA LEU A 48 34.79 -19.09 2.51
C LEU A 48 34.53 -17.60 2.77
N ALA A 49 35.55 -16.75 2.55
CA ALA A 49 35.38 -15.30 2.68
C ALA A 49 34.31 -14.73 1.72
N GLU A 50 34.33 -15.19 0.47
CA GLU A 50 33.31 -14.81 -0.51
C GLU A 50 31.90 -15.29 -0.10
N ALA A 51 31.77 -16.55 0.32
CA ALA A 51 30.49 -17.10 0.79
C ALA A 51 29.95 -16.34 2.01
N GLN A 52 30.82 -16.02 2.99
CA GLN A 52 30.47 -15.21 4.14
C GLN A 52 30.06 -13.78 3.77
N GLN A 53 30.68 -13.19 2.75
CA GLN A 53 30.27 -11.88 2.27
C GLN A 53 28.92 -11.93 1.58
N GLN A 54 28.70 -12.93 0.72
CA GLN A 54 27.41 -13.14 0.05
C GLN A 54 26.27 -13.39 1.06
N GLU A 55 26.54 -14.16 2.11
CA GLU A 55 25.59 -14.40 3.19
C GLU A 55 25.23 -13.09 3.91
N ARG A 56 26.24 -12.29 4.29
CA ARG A 56 26.02 -10.98 4.91
C ARG A 56 25.20 -10.05 4.03
N ASP A 57 25.55 -9.97 2.75
CA ASP A 57 24.84 -9.12 1.78
C ASP A 57 23.40 -9.60 1.56
N SER A 58 23.19 -10.92 1.50
CA SER A 58 21.85 -11.50 1.38
C SER A 58 21.00 -11.22 2.62
N LEU A 59 21.59 -11.33 3.82
CA LEU A 59 20.91 -11.03 5.08
C LEU A 59 20.52 -9.55 5.18
N LEU A 60 21.45 -8.64 4.80
CA LEU A 60 21.16 -7.21 4.77
C LEU A 60 20.03 -6.87 3.79
N ARG A 61 20.08 -7.48 2.60
CA ARG A 61 19.01 -7.31 1.60
C ARG A 61 17.67 -7.83 2.10
N ALA A 62 17.65 -9.04 2.68
CA ALA A 62 16.44 -9.62 3.25
C ALA A 62 15.86 -8.77 4.39
N LYS A 63 16.72 -8.19 5.26
CA LYS A 63 16.27 -7.26 6.30
C LYS A 63 15.67 -5.99 5.71
N ALA A 64 16.28 -5.41 4.68
CA ALA A 64 15.77 -4.22 4.01
C ALA A 64 14.43 -4.49 3.31
N GLU A 65 14.28 -5.65 2.66
CA GLU A 65 13.03 -6.07 2.05
C GLU A 65 11.93 -6.29 3.10
N ALA A 66 12.23 -6.98 4.19
CA ALA A 66 11.28 -7.20 5.28
C ALA A 66 10.79 -5.87 5.88
N GLU A 67 11.69 -4.91 6.09
CA GLU A 67 11.32 -3.58 6.60
C GLU A 67 10.46 -2.79 5.59
N ASN A 68 10.78 -2.87 4.30
CA ASN A 68 9.97 -2.26 3.25
C ASN A 68 8.56 -2.87 3.17
N ILE A 69 8.47 -4.21 3.27
CA ILE A 69 7.19 -4.92 3.28
C ILE A 69 6.38 -4.51 4.52
N ARG A 70 7.00 -4.48 5.70
CA ARG A 70 6.34 -4.06 6.94
C ARG A 70 5.78 -2.65 6.82
N ARG A 71 6.60 -1.71 6.39
CA ARG A 71 6.18 -0.31 6.20
C ARG A 71 5.05 -0.18 5.19
N ARG A 72 5.11 -0.95 4.08
CA ARG A 72 4.05 -0.95 3.08
C ARG A 72 2.75 -1.52 3.65
N ALA A 73 2.82 -2.62 4.38
CA ALA A 73 1.66 -3.23 5.02
C ALA A 73 0.99 -2.28 6.03
N GLU A 74 1.78 -1.56 6.85
CA GLU A 74 1.27 -0.54 7.78
C GLU A 74 0.50 0.58 7.04
N LEU A 75 1.07 1.10 5.94
CA LEU A 75 0.41 2.10 5.11
C LEU A 75 -0.86 1.57 4.42
N ASP A 76 -0.85 0.32 3.98
CA ASP A 76 -2.01 -0.30 3.34
C ASP A 76 -3.15 -0.54 4.35
N VAL A 77 -2.82 -0.93 5.58
CA VAL A 77 -3.79 -1.04 6.69
C VAL A 77 -4.37 0.33 7.03
N GLU A 78 -3.53 1.36 7.17
CA GLU A 78 -3.99 2.73 7.42
C GLU A 78 -4.95 3.21 6.32
N LYS A 79 -4.58 3.01 5.04
CA LYS A 79 -5.46 3.34 3.91
C LYS A 79 -6.75 2.55 3.93
N ALA A 80 -6.69 1.24 4.22
CA ALA A 80 -7.86 0.41 4.31
C ALA A 80 -8.84 0.92 5.39
N HIS A 81 -8.35 1.30 6.57
CA HIS A 81 -9.18 1.93 7.60
C HIS A 81 -9.73 3.28 7.18
N LYS A 82 -8.89 4.15 6.61
CA LYS A 82 -9.26 5.51 6.20
C LYS A 82 -10.36 5.53 5.15
N PHE A 83 -10.36 4.53 4.25
CA PHE A 83 -11.31 4.45 3.13
C PHE A 83 -12.28 3.27 3.22
N ALA A 84 -12.39 2.63 4.38
CA ALA A 84 -13.29 1.49 4.59
C ALA A 84 -14.76 1.80 4.22
N LEU A 85 -15.17 3.05 4.39
CA LEU A 85 -16.55 3.51 4.11
C LEU A 85 -16.74 4.00 2.67
N GLU A 86 -15.73 3.95 1.79
CA GLU A 86 -15.81 4.52 0.44
C GLU A 86 -17.01 3.97 -0.35
N LYS A 87 -17.17 2.65 -0.40
CA LYS A 87 -18.26 2.00 -1.11
C LYS A 87 -19.62 2.34 -0.50
N PHE A 88 -19.75 2.21 0.82
CA PHE A 88 -20.97 2.56 1.53
C PHE A 88 -21.35 4.03 1.31
N SER A 89 -20.39 4.93 1.39
CA SER A 89 -20.61 6.35 1.15
C SER A 89 -21.10 6.61 -0.28
N GLY A 90 -20.48 5.96 -1.27
CA GLY A 90 -20.93 6.06 -2.66
C GLY A 90 -22.38 5.61 -2.86
N ASP A 91 -22.76 4.50 -2.23
CA ASP A 91 -24.13 3.96 -2.30
C ASP A 91 -25.13 4.83 -1.51
N LEU A 92 -24.67 5.65 -0.56
CA LEU A 92 -25.51 6.58 0.21
C LEU A 92 -25.80 7.90 -0.54
N LEU A 93 -24.93 8.34 -1.46
CA LEU A 93 -25.08 9.63 -2.16
C LEU A 93 -26.45 9.77 -2.88
N PRO A 94 -26.99 8.75 -3.57
CA PRO A 94 -28.30 8.86 -4.19
C PRO A 94 -29.44 9.15 -3.21
N VAL A 95 -29.31 8.73 -1.94
CA VAL A 95 -30.32 9.02 -0.90
C VAL A 95 -30.32 10.52 -0.58
N ILE A 96 -29.11 11.10 -0.44
CA ILE A 96 -28.96 12.54 -0.22
C ILE A 96 -29.51 13.32 -1.40
N ASP A 97 -29.15 12.92 -2.64
CA ASP A 97 -29.65 13.57 -3.86
C ASP A 97 -31.17 13.54 -3.96
N ASN A 98 -31.81 12.44 -3.56
CA ASN A 98 -33.26 12.32 -3.59
C ASN A 98 -33.94 13.20 -2.54
N LEU A 99 -33.35 13.37 -1.35
CA LEU A 99 -33.82 14.29 -0.33
C LEU A 99 -33.70 15.74 -0.80
N GLU A 100 -32.57 16.11 -1.40
CA GLU A 100 -32.36 17.44 -1.98
C GLU A 100 -33.37 17.71 -3.10
N ARG A 101 -33.58 16.75 -4.01
CA ARG A 101 -34.55 16.86 -5.08
C ARG A 101 -35.98 17.00 -4.55
N ALA A 102 -36.31 16.30 -3.48
CA ALA A 102 -37.63 16.43 -2.86
C ALA A 102 -37.89 17.84 -2.33
N LEU A 103 -36.87 18.46 -1.74
CA LEU A 103 -36.92 19.85 -1.26
C LEU A 103 -36.96 20.87 -2.38
N ASP A 104 -36.26 20.61 -3.49
CA ASP A 104 -36.24 21.52 -4.67
C ASP A 104 -37.57 21.52 -5.41
N LEU A 105 -38.24 20.37 -5.46
CA LEU A 105 -39.53 20.18 -6.12
C LEU A 105 -40.76 20.54 -5.23
N ALA A 106 -40.52 20.68 -3.93
CA ALA A 106 -41.60 20.99 -2.98
C ALA A 106 -42.14 22.42 -3.17
N ASP A 107 -43.45 22.57 -3.21
CA ASP A 107 -44.07 23.89 -3.20
C ASP A 107 -43.97 24.52 -1.79
N LYS A 108 -42.98 25.38 -1.64
CA LYS A 108 -42.69 26.09 -0.38
C LYS A 108 -43.77 27.09 0.01
N ASN A 109 -44.66 27.44 -0.91
CA ASN A 109 -45.75 28.37 -0.63
C ASN A 109 -47.03 27.68 -0.14
N ASN A 110 -47.10 26.37 -0.18
CA ASN A 110 -48.26 25.62 0.32
C ASN A 110 -48.16 25.40 1.85
N PRO A 111 -49.02 26.02 2.64
CA PRO A 111 -49.00 25.90 4.09
C PRO A 111 -49.26 24.48 4.61
N GLU A 112 -49.99 23.64 3.84
CA GLU A 112 -50.24 22.25 4.20
C GLU A 112 -48.97 21.37 4.12
N LEU A 113 -48.01 21.76 3.29
CA LEU A 113 -46.74 21.04 3.11
C LEU A 113 -45.62 21.56 4.02
N ALA A 114 -45.80 22.71 4.67
CA ALA A 114 -44.76 23.37 5.42
C ALA A 114 -44.10 22.47 6.52
N ALA A 115 -44.91 21.78 7.31
CA ALA A 115 -44.41 20.89 8.35
C ALA A 115 -43.65 19.67 7.78
N MET A 116 -44.08 19.15 6.62
CA MET A 116 -43.42 18.06 5.93
C MET A 116 -42.05 18.51 5.33
N ILE A 117 -42.04 19.69 4.71
CA ILE A 117 -40.81 20.27 4.15
C ILE A 117 -39.80 20.51 5.25
N GLU A 118 -40.20 21.11 6.39
CA GLU A 118 -39.33 21.30 7.56
C GLU A 118 -38.78 19.97 8.08
N GLY A 119 -39.61 18.92 8.14
CA GLY A 119 -39.19 17.59 8.55
C GLY A 119 -38.10 16.98 7.62
N ILE A 120 -38.25 17.17 6.30
CA ILE A 120 -37.24 16.71 5.32
C ILE A 120 -35.99 17.53 5.43
N GLU A 121 -36.07 18.85 5.58
CA GLU A 121 -34.90 19.73 5.77
C GLU A 121 -34.06 19.33 7.03
N LEU A 122 -34.76 19.10 8.14
CA LEU A 122 -34.09 18.64 9.40
C LEU A 122 -33.49 17.27 9.23
N THR A 123 -34.14 16.36 8.52
CA THR A 123 -33.63 15.03 8.24
C THR A 123 -32.37 15.09 7.37
N LEU A 124 -32.40 15.86 6.30
CA LEU A 124 -31.26 16.07 5.41
C LEU A 124 -30.09 16.71 6.17
N LYS A 125 -30.35 17.75 6.96
CA LYS A 125 -29.33 18.41 7.78
C LYS A 125 -28.69 17.43 8.77
N SER A 126 -29.50 16.65 9.48
CA SER A 126 -29.01 15.64 10.42
C SER A 126 -28.17 14.59 9.73
N LEU A 127 -28.58 14.11 8.53
CA LEU A 127 -27.82 13.15 7.73
C LEU A 127 -26.48 13.73 7.31
N LEU A 128 -26.44 14.96 6.80
CA LEU A 128 -25.21 15.64 6.40
C LEU A 128 -24.26 15.86 7.58
N ASP A 129 -24.79 16.19 8.76
CA ASP A 129 -23.98 16.33 9.96
C ASP A 129 -23.39 15.00 10.44
N VAL A 130 -24.10 13.89 10.25
CA VAL A 130 -23.59 12.56 10.55
C VAL A 130 -22.49 12.18 9.56
N VAL A 131 -22.71 12.28 8.26
CA VAL A 131 -21.71 11.86 7.26
C VAL A 131 -20.43 12.69 7.34
N ARG A 132 -20.51 13.96 7.71
CA ARG A 132 -19.33 14.81 7.98
C ARG A 132 -18.43 14.28 9.10
N LYS A 133 -19.02 13.70 10.17
CA LYS A 133 -18.25 13.09 11.26
C LYS A 133 -17.41 11.90 10.80
N TYR A 134 -17.80 11.27 9.70
CA TYR A 134 -17.06 10.18 9.08
C TYR A 134 -16.10 10.63 7.96
N GLY A 135 -15.87 11.95 7.85
CA GLY A 135 -14.91 12.52 6.89
C GLY A 135 -15.46 12.69 5.49
N ILE A 136 -16.81 12.67 5.31
CA ILE A 136 -17.44 12.99 4.04
C ILE A 136 -17.67 14.50 3.98
N GLU A 137 -17.10 15.14 2.98
CA GLU A 137 -17.22 16.59 2.74
C GLU A 137 -17.95 16.86 1.44
N ILE A 138 -18.74 17.92 1.42
CA ILE A 138 -19.53 18.36 0.26
C ILE A 138 -18.65 19.23 -0.64
N VAL A 139 -18.69 18.96 -1.92
CA VAL A 139 -18.15 19.80 -2.98
C VAL A 139 -19.31 20.37 -3.78
N GLY A 140 -19.49 21.68 -3.80
CA GLY A 140 -20.62 22.26 -4.50
C GLY A 140 -20.83 23.73 -4.17
N ASP A 141 -19.75 24.45 -3.97
CA ASP A 141 -19.79 25.90 -3.80
C ASP A 141 -19.96 26.60 -5.15
N VAL A 142 -20.75 27.65 -5.17
CA VAL A 142 -20.89 28.55 -6.33
C VAL A 142 -19.91 29.74 -6.21
N ASN A 143 -19.60 30.38 -7.31
CA ASN A 143 -18.66 31.50 -7.40
C ASN A 143 -17.21 31.14 -7.05
N VAL A 144 -16.86 29.85 -7.09
CA VAL A 144 -15.49 29.34 -6.93
C VAL A 144 -14.86 29.04 -8.29
N PRO A 145 -13.54 29.08 -8.44
CA PRO A 145 -12.87 28.67 -9.66
C PRO A 145 -13.19 27.20 -9.99
N PHE A 146 -13.42 26.90 -11.26
CA PHE A 146 -13.61 25.55 -11.72
C PHE A 146 -12.33 24.75 -11.51
N ASN A 147 -12.43 23.61 -10.79
CA ASN A 147 -11.33 22.67 -10.58
C ASN A 147 -11.70 21.30 -11.16
N PRO A 148 -11.00 20.84 -12.22
CA PRO A 148 -11.29 19.54 -12.85
C PRO A 148 -11.13 18.32 -11.93
N GLU A 149 -10.38 18.45 -10.82
CA GLU A 149 -10.18 17.36 -9.88
C GLU A 149 -11.43 17.01 -9.08
N VAL A 150 -12.32 18.00 -8.86
CA VAL A 150 -13.52 17.87 -8.01
C VAL A 150 -14.81 18.30 -8.69
N HIS A 151 -14.70 18.96 -9.84
CA HIS A 151 -15.85 19.45 -10.61
C HIS A 151 -15.92 18.80 -11.99
N GLN A 152 -17.12 18.48 -12.43
CA GLN A 152 -17.42 18.05 -13.79
C GLN A 152 -18.29 19.12 -14.45
N ALA A 153 -17.75 19.83 -15.43
CA ALA A 153 -18.48 20.83 -16.21
C ALA A 153 -19.46 20.13 -17.16
N MET A 154 -20.75 20.36 -16.96
CA MET A 154 -21.83 19.86 -17.82
C MET A 154 -22.19 20.84 -18.93
N SER A 155 -22.09 22.14 -18.64
CA SER A 155 -22.37 23.21 -19.59
C SER A 155 -21.48 24.42 -19.35
N MET A 156 -21.25 25.20 -20.40
CA MET A 156 -20.63 26.52 -20.33
C MET A 156 -21.65 27.55 -20.72
N MET A 157 -21.84 28.57 -19.88
CA MET A 157 -22.82 29.61 -20.09
C MET A 157 -22.13 30.97 -20.04
N GLU A 158 -22.54 31.92 -20.92
CA GLU A 158 -22.06 33.29 -20.86
C GLU A 158 -22.70 33.98 -19.66
N SER A 159 -21.87 34.66 -18.88
CA SER A 159 -22.33 35.44 -17.73
C SER A 159 -21.53 36.75 -17.64
N THR A 160 -22.23 37.80 -17.25
CA THR A 160 -21.64 39.08 -16.87
C THR A 160 -21.41 39.20 -15.38
N ASP A 161 -22.10 38.36 -14.60
CA ASP A 161 -22.14 38.42 -13.13
C ASP A 161 -21.08 37.55 -12.47
N HIS A 162 -20.52 36.61 -13.24
CA HIS A 162 -19.52 35.65 -12.75
C HIS A 162 -18.20 35.85 -13.50
N GLN A 163 -17.08 35.71 -12.80
CA GLN A 163 -15.78 35.70 -13.46
C GLN A 163 -15.67 34.50 -14.42
N PRO A 164 -14.96 34.61 -15.53
CA PRO A 164 -14.74 33.51 -16.45
C PRO A 164 -14.13 32.28 -15.74
N ASN A 165 -14.53 31.08 -16.15
CA ASN A 165 -14.05 29.80 -15.58
C ASN A 165 -14.40 29.62 -14.10
N HIS A 166 -15.53 30.17 -13.65
CA HIS A 166 -16.08 29.94 -12.29
C HIS A 166 -17.35 29.11 -12.35
N VAL A 167 -17.59 28.40 -11.25
CA VAL A 167 -18.83 27.65 -11.05
C VAL A 167 -19.99 28.62 -10.86
N MET A 168 -20.94 28.61 -11.79
CA MET A 168 -22.14 29.46 -11.74
C MET A 168 -23.26 28.79 -10.98
N MET A 169 -23.44 27.50 -11.24
CA MET A 169 -24.54 26.72 -10.67
C MET A 169 -24.08 25.26 -10.46
N VAL A 170 -24.55 24.68 -9.39
CA VAL A 170 -24.33 23.25 -9.08
C VAL A 170 -25.62 22.50 -9.36
N MET A 171 -25.56 21.60 -10.36
CA MET A 171 -26.69 20.74 -10.72
C MET A 171 -26.77 19.53 -9.79
N GLN A 172 -25.63 19.00 -9.38
CA GLN A 172 -25.53 17.90 -8.45
C GLN A 172 -24.27 18.07 -7.61
N LYS A 173 -24.41 17.98 -6.30
CA LYS A 173 -23.29 18.13 -5.38
C LYS A 173 -22.31 16.98 -5.51
N GLY A 174 -21.03 17.29 -5.43
CA GLY A 174 -19.94 16.34 -5.31
C GLY A 174 -19.64 16.03 -3.84
N TYR A 175 -18.87 14.96 -3.64
CA TYR A 175 -18.49 14.52 -2.30
C TYR A 175 -17.06 13.96 -2.29
N THR A 176 -16.36 14.22 -1.21
CA THR A 176 -15.04 13.59 -0.91
C THR A 176 -15.12 12.80 0.38
N LEU A 177 -14.27 11.78 0.53
CA LEU A 177 -14.07 11.04 1.77
C LEU A 177 -12.61 11.16 2.20
N ASN A 178 -12.39 11.84 3.32
CA ASN A 178 -11.04 12.07 3.84
C ASN A 178 -10.08 12.66 2.78
N GLY A 179 -10.60 13.56 1.93
CA GLY A 179 -9.86 14.21 0.84
C GLY A 179 -9.78 13.42 -0.47
N ARG A 180 -10.33 12.19 -0.53
CA ARG A 180 -10.43 11.42 -1.77
C ARG A 180 -11.78 11.64 -2.42
N LEU A 181 -11.78 11.91 -3.73
CA LEU A 181 -13.02 12.12 -4.49
C LEU A 181 -13.87 10.84 -4.52
N LEU A 182 -15.14 10.94 -4.07
CA LEU A 182 -16.17 9.92 -4.23
C LEU A 182 -16.96 10.16 -5.52
N ARG A 183 -17.39 11.42 -5.73
CA ARG A 183 -18.12 11.86 -6.91
C ARG A 183 -17.84 13.34 -7.17
N PRO A 184 -17.51 13.76 -8.41
CA PRO A 184 -17.37 15.16 -8.75
C PRO A 184 -18.73 15.89 -8.69
N ALA A 185 -18.68 17.19 -8.37
CA ALA A 185 -19.86 18.04 -8.50
C ALA A 185 -20.16 18.31 -9.99
N MET A 186 -21.38 18.12 -10.41
CA MET A 186 -21.84 18.47 -11.75
C MET A 186 -22.23 19.95 -11.77
N VAL A 187 -21.48 20.73 -12.54
CA VAL A 187 -21.57 22.20 -12.49
C VAL A 187 -21.76 22.81 -13.87
N ALA A 188 -22.38 23.99 -13.90
CA ALA A 188 -22.31 24.92 -15.04
C ALA A 188 -21.21 25.94 -14.78
N VAL A 189 -20.37 26.18 -15.79
CA VAL A 189 -19.18 27.05 -15.71
C VAL A 189 -19.39 28.30 -16.54
N SER A 190 -18.97 29.44 -16.01
CA SER A 190 -19.02 30.72 -16.70
C SER A 190 -17.99 30.82 -17.84
N LYS A 191 -18.42 31.28 -18.98
CA LYS A 191 -17.57 31.71 -20.10
C LYS A 191 -17.62 33.23 -20.23
N ALA A 192 -16.48 33.84 -20.57
CA ALA A 192 -16.47 35.26 -20.92
C ALA A 192 -17.43 35.54 -22.08
N LYS A 193 -18.21 36.58 -21.96
CA LYS A 193 -19.01 37.07 -23.09
C LYS A 193 -18.06 37.55 -24.18
N ALA A 194 -18.22 37.01 -25.38
CA ALA A 194 -17.44 37.42 -26.55
C ALA A 194 -17.82 38.83 -27.00
#